data_cba4829f743c86164ae30604680503e1
#
_entry.id   cba4829f743c86164ae30604680503e1
#
_cell.length_a   1.000
_cell.length_b   1.000
_cell.length_c   1.000
_cell.angle_alpha   90.00
_cell.angle_beta   90.00
_cell.angle_gamma   90.00
#
_symmetry.space_group_name_H-M   'P 1'
#
loop_
_entity.id
_entity.type
_entity.pdbx_description
1 polymer ?
#
loop_
_entity_poly.entity_id
_entity_poly.type
_entity_poly.pdbx_seq_one_letter_code
_entity_poly.pdbx_strand_id
1 'polypeptide(L)'
;SEAIINSGKFSLYKPSPATPEEAAENYKKLFEDPNVAPTEVIFIKGFARPGSGTGHNYGIWFQPNQVANGWPHPGRMNPTLDLMDAYESYTDPGKSAPLLTSDAANDLTDYNGFSQTKAYKRYDDPAGIYKGKDARLWATTVLPGTSWKGQKIVIQAGFIKPDGGAQIFGGE
;
A
#
# COMPACT_ATOMS: atom_id res chain seq x y z
N SER A 1 8.59 -23.98 15.01
CA SER A 1 8.61 -23.52 13.59
C SER A 1 9.45 -24.45 12.71
N GLU A 2 10.63 -24.88 13.13
CA GLU A 2 11.51 -25.74 12.37
C GLU A 2 10.85 -27.09 12.01
N ALA A 3 10.11 -27.68 12.95
CA ALA A 3 9.36 -28.92 12.70
C ALA A 3 8.27 -28.74 11.60
N ILE A 4 7.67 -27.56 11.49
CA ILE A 4 6.70 -27.26 10.44
C ILE A 4 7.40 -27.15 9.09
N ILE A 5 8.51 -26.41 9.01
CA ILE A 5 9.31 -26.25 7.80
C ILE A 5 9.80 -27.61 7.29
N ASN A 6 10.35 -28.44 8.20
CA ASN A 6 10.92 -29.74 7.86
C ASN A 6 9.88 -30.83 7.60
N SER A 7 8.59 -30.57 7.89
CA SER A 7 7.52 -31.55 7.65
C SER A 7 7.23 -31.81 6.18
N GLY A 8 7.61 -30.89 5.28
CA GLY A 8 7.28 -30.93 3.87
C GLY A 8 5.78 -30.75 3.55
N LYS A 9 4.94 -30.48 4.58
CA LYS A 9 3.49 -30.31 4.42
C LYS A 9 3.08 -28.90 4.03
N PHE A 10 3.97 -27.92 4.23
CA PHE A 10 3.73 -26.52 3.98
C PHE A 10 4.72 -25.96 2.97
N SER A 11 4.24 -25.05 2.14
CA SER A 11 5.05 -24.35 1.15
C SER A 11 4.51 -22.94 0.94
N LEU A 12 5.40 -22.00 0.63
CA LEU A 12 4.99 -20.63 0.30
C LEU A 12 4.17 -20.60 -1.00
N TYR A 13 3.18 -19.73 -1.04
CA TYR A 13 2.39 -19.46 -2.25
C TYR A 13 3.21 -18.62 -3.22
N LYS A 14 3.48 -19.16 -4.41
CA LYS A 14 4.21 -18.47 -5.47
C LYS A 14 5.47 -17.73 -4.96
N PRO A 15 6.47 -18.48 -4.45
CA PRO A 15 7.63 -17.91 -3.75
C PRO A 15 8.60 -17.13 -4.65
N SER A 16 8.44 -17.20 -5.97
CA SER A 16 9.37 -16.60 -6.94
C SER A 16 8.60 -15.72 -7.94
N PRO A 17 8.03 -14.60 -7.50
CA PRO A 17 7.39 -13.65 -8.41
C PRO A 17 8.41 -13.02 -9.36
N ALA A 18 8.03 -12.79 -10.61
CA ALA A 18 8.90 -12.19 -11.60
C ALA A 18 9.07 -10.68 -11.44
N THR A 19 8.07 -10.01 -10.85
CA THR A 19 8.06 -8.54 -10.64
C THR A 19 7.53 -8.17 -9.25
N PRO A 20 7.84 -6.95 -8.77
CA PRO A 20 7.25 -6.43 -7.53
C PRO A 20 5.72 -6.39 -7.56
N GLU A 21 5.13 -6.09 -8.70
CA GLU A 21 3.68 -6.03 -8.88
C GLU A 21 3.05 -7.43 -8.75
N GLU A 22 3.69 -8.44 -9.34
CA GLU A 22 3.26 -9.84 -9.17
C GLU A 22 3.40 -10.28 -7.72
N ALA A 23 4.48 -9.89 -7.04
CA ALA A 23 4.68 -10.17 -5.62
C ALA A 23 3.56 -9.56 -4.76
N ALA A 24 3.20 -8.29 -5.00
CA ALA A 24 2.12 -7.61 -4.31
C ALA A 24 0.77 -8.29 -4.53
N GLU A 25 0.46 -8.66 -5.77
CA GLU A 25 -0.80 -9.33 -6.11
C GLU A 25 -0.87 -10.74 -5.50
N ASN A 26 0.22 -11.49 -5.51
CA ASN A 26 0.29 -12.80 -4.86
C ASN A 26 0.07 -12.69 -3.35
N TYR A 27 0.71 -11.71 -2.70
CA TYR A 27 0.53 -11.47 -1.27
C TYR A 27 -0.92 -11.09 -0.93
N LYS A 28 -1.54 -10.21 -1.71
CA LYS A 28 -2.94 -9.80 -1.56
C LYS A 28 -3.90 -10.99 -1.64
N LYS A 29 -3.70 -11.87 -2.61
CA LYS A 29 -4.55 -13.06 -2.83
C LYS A 29 -4.57 -14.02 -1.64
N LEU A 30 -3.50 -14.10 -0.85
CA LEU A 30 -3.48 -14.92 0.36
C LEU A 30 -4.58 -14.53 1.37
N PHE A 31 -4.98 -13.25 1.38
CA PHE A 31 -5.96 -12.72 2.31
C PHE A 31 -7.36 -12.58 1.70
N GLU A 32 -7.45 -12.53 0.38
CA GLU A 32 -8.74 -12.42 -0.32
C GLU A 32 -9.43 -13.77 -0.52
N ASP A 33 -8.66 -14.84 -0.75
CA ASP A 33 -9.18 -16.18 -0.94
C ASP A 33 -8.37 -17.22 -0.13
N PRO A 34 -8.93 -17.73 0.98
CA PRO A 34 -8.24 -18.71 1.83
C PRO A 34 -7.95 -20.04 1.12
N ASN A 35 -8.60 -20.31 -0.02
CA ASN A 35 -8.42 -21.56 -0.76
C ASN A 35 -7.29 -21.49 -1.78
N VAL A 36 -6.76 -20.30 -2.05
CA VAL A 36 -5.75 -20.10 -3.09
C VAL A 36 -4.40 -20.72 -2.73
N ALA A 37 -4.10 -20.79 -1.43
CA ALA A 37 -2.81 -21.28 -0.92
C ALA A 37 -2.97 -22.20 0.29
N PRO A 38 -3.65 -23.34 0.15
CA PRO A 38 -3.94 -24.23 1.27
C PRO A 38 -2.67 -24.81 1.93
N THR A 39 -1.57 -24.82 1.21
CA THR A 39 -0.27 -25.31 1.72
C THR A 39 0.53 -24.27 2.49
N GLU A 40 0.20 -22.97 2.39
CA GLU A 40 0.82 -21.91 3.18
C GLU A 40 0.08 -21.62 4.48
N VAL A 41 -1.25 -21.81 4.46
CA VAL A 41 -2.09 -21.48 5.60
C VAL A 41 -2.02 -22.57 6.65
N ILE A 42 -1.46 -22.22 7.84
CA ILE A 42 -1.38 -23.12 8.99
C ILE A 42 -2.64 -22.96 9.86
N PHE A 43 -3.08 -21.73 10.05
CA PHE A 43 -4.27 -21.39 10.83
C PHE A 43 -4.95 -20.17 10.23
N ILE A 44 -6.27 -20.22 10.06
CA ILE A 44 -7.06 -19.10 9.56
C ILE A 44 -8.38 -18.98 10.31
N LYS A 45 -8.75 -17.74 10.61
CA LYS A 45 -10.12 -17.39 11.01
C LYS A 45 -10.76 -16.56 9.91
N GLY A 46 -11.65 -17.18 9.17
CA GLY A 46 -12.42 -16.50 8.13
C GLY A 46 -13.54 -15.65 8.71
N PHE A 47 -13.83 -14.54 8.02
CA PHE A 47 -15.00 -13.71 8.26
C PHE A 47 -15.97 -13.93 7.11
N ALA A 48 -17.14 -14.48 7.43
CA ALA A 48 -18.15 -14.76 6.44
C ALA A 48 -18.80 -13.46 5.92
N ARG A 49 -19.65 -13.62 4.92
CA ARG A 49 -20.38 -12.50 4.31
C ARG A 49 -21.21 -11.74 5.34
N PRO A 50 -21.48 -10.44 5.11
CA PRO A 50 -22.41 -9.67 5.92
C PRO A 50 -23.73 -10.42 6.13
N GLY A 51 -24.26 -10.37 7.35
CA GLY A 51 -25.49 -11.07 7.72
C GLY A 51 -25.33 -12.48 8.24
N SER A 52 -24.12 -13.09 8.19
CA SER A 52 -23.87 -14.43 8.73
C SER A 52 -23.51 -14.46 10.22
N GLY A 53 -23.45 -13.32 10.90
CA GLY A 53 -23.00 -13.18 12.29
C GLY A 53 -21.47 -13.15 12.46
N THR A 54 -20.71 -13.45 11.42
CA THR A 54 -19.23 -13.44 11.43
C THR A 54 -18.62 -12.44 10.45
N GLY A 55 -19.45 -11.62 9.80
CA GLY A 55 -19.02 -10.55 8.93
C GLY A 55 -18.41 -9.37 9.69
N HIS A 56 -17.79 -8.46 8.97
CA HIS A 56 -17.27 -7.21 9.50
C HIS A 56 -17.56 -6.03 8.55
N ASN A 57 -17.50 -4.81 9.11
CA ASN A 57 -17.74 -3.57 8.37
C ASN A 57 -16.44 -2.85 7.99
N TYR A 58 -15.31 -3.54 8.01
CA TYR A 58 -13.99 -2.94 7.78
C TYR A 58 -13.93 -2.16 6.48
N GLY A 59 -14.40 -2.75 5.39
CA GLY A 59 -14.39 -2.12 4.07
C GLY A 59 -15.28 -0.88 3.94
N ILE A 60 -16.25 -0.67 4.86
CA ILE A 60 -17.10 0.53 4.87
C ILE A 60 -16.40 1.69 5.57
N TRP A 61 -15.74 1.41 6.70
CA TRP A 61 -15.15 2.44 7.56
C TRP A 61 -13.78 2.93 7.08
N PHE A 62 -13.02 2.09 6.38
CA PHE A 62 -11.59 2.32 6.12
C PHE A 62 -11.24 2.44 4.64
N GLN A 63 -12.23 2.42 3.76
CA GLN A 63 -12.01 2.58 2.33
C GLN A 63 -11.89 4.07 1.95
N PRO A 64 -11.26 4.40 0.81
CA PRO A 64 -11.23 5.76 0.27
C PRO A 64 -12.64 6.31 0.01
N ASN A 65 -12.82 7.63 0.15
CA ASN A 65 -14.10 8.30 -0.07
C ASN A 65 -14.70 8.03 -1.46
N GLN A 66 -13.87 8.02 -2.48
CA GLN A 66 -14.26 7.79 -3.89
C GLN A 66 -15.02 6.48 -4.11
N VAL A 67 -14.86 5.49 -3.23
CA VAL A 67 -15.53 4.18 -3.31
C VAL A 67 -16.44 3.91 -2.10
N ALA A 68 -16.69 4.93 -1.30
CA ALA A 68 -17.50 4.80 -0.08
C ALA A 68 -19.01 4.75 -0.34
N ASN A 69 -19.44 5.01 -1.57
CA ASN A 69 -20.82 4.94 -2.02
C ASN A 69 -21.80 5.75 -1.14
N GLY A 70 -21.40 6.99 -0.84
CA GLY A 70 -22.20 7.91 0.01
C GLY A 70 -22.11 7.64 1.51
N TRP A 71 -21.26 6.72 1.96
CA TRP A 71 -21.05 6.50 3.39
C TRP A 71 -20.38 7.71 4.05
N PRO A 72 -20.89 8.25 5.16
CA PRO A 72 -20.46 9.56 5.66
C PRO A 72 -19.13 9.57 6.41
N HIS A 73 -18.50 8.42 6.61
CA HIS A 73 -17.32 8.30 7.46
C HIS A 73 -16.21 7.42 6.85
N PRO A 74 -15.84 7.61 5.57
CA PRO A 74 -14.74 6.85 4.95
C PRO A 74 -13.38 7.30 5.47
N GLY A 75 -12.32 6.53 5.15
CA GLY A 75 -10.93 6.94 5.39
C GLY A 75 -10.53 7.10 6.85
N ARG A 76 -11.17 6.38 7.77
CA ARG A 76 -10.88 6.49 9.21
C ARG A 76 -9.54 5.93 9.65
N MET A 77 -8.92 5.10 8.85
CA MET A 77 -7.61 4.53 9.14
C MET A 77 -6.67 4.85 8.01
N ASN A 78 -5.64 5.62 8.33
CA ASN A 78 -4.58 5.94 7.40
C ASN A 78 -3.26 5.45 8.01
N PRO A 79 -2.35 4.86 7.21
CA PRO A 79 -1.02 4.53 7.69
C PRO A 79 -0.27 5.80 8.06
N THR A 80 0.54 5.73 9.10
CA THR A 80 1.48 6.82 9.42
C THR A 80 2.63 6.84 8.43
N LEU A 81 3.29 7.97 8.28
CA LEU A 81 4.48 8.08 7.45
C LEU A 81 5.59 7.15 7.96
N ASP A 82 5.75 7.05 9.28
CA ASP A 82 6.72 6.14 9.91
C ASP A 82 6.49 4.68 9.51
N LEU A 83 5.22 4.25 9.45
CA LEU A 83 4.90 2.90 8.96
C LEU A 83 5.29 2.74 7.48
N MET A 84 5.03 3.77 6.66
CA MET A 84 5.40 3.74 5.24
C MET A 84 6.92 3.67 5.08
N ASP A 85 7.68 4.39 5.90
CA ASP A 85 9.15 4.37 5.90
C ASP A 85 9.73 3.06 6.41
N ALA A 86 9.03 2.36 7.30
CA ALA A 86 9.45 1.07 7.84
C ALA A 86 9.46 -0.07 6.80
N TYR A 87 8.75 0.08 5.68
CA TYR A 87 8.84 -0.91 4.60
C TYR A 87 10.22 -0.88 3.97
N GLU A 88 10.83 -2.06 3.87
CA GLU A 88 12.18 -2.26 3.36
C GLU A 88 12.31 -2.00 1.86
N SER A 89 13.52 -2.04 1.37
CA SER A 89 13.79 -2.08 -0.07
C SER A 89 13.37 -3.43 -0.67
N TYR A 90 12.69 -3.41 -1.79
CA TYR A 90 12.32 -4.63 -2.52
C TYR A 90 13.56 -5.41 -3.03
N THR A 91 14.59 -4.68 -3.48
CA THR A 91 15.79 -5.28 -4.07
C THR A 91 16.88 -5.58 -3.05
N ASP A 92 16.76 -5.06 -1.83
CA ASP A 92 17.77 -5.23 -0.77
C ASP A 92 17.05 -5.45 0.58
N PRO A 93 16.49 -6.66 0.79
CA PRO A 93 15.75 -6.98 2.01
C PRO A 93 16.58 -6.76 3.28
N GLY A 94 15.96 -6.23 4.30
CA GLY A 94 16.62 -5.85 5.55
C GLY A 94 17.19 -4.43 5.54
N LYS A 95 17.15 -3.71 4.41
CA LYS A 95 17.55 -2.31 4.33
C LYS A 95 16.35 -1.39 4.21
N SER A 96 16.42 -0.30 4.95
CA SER A 96 15.42 0.77 4.86
C SER A 96 15.42 1.40 3.46
N ALA A 97 14.22 1.72 2.98
CA ALA A 97 13.99 2.50 1.76
C ALA A 97 13.10 3.71 2.11
N PRO A 98 13.62 4.71 2.82
CA PRO A 98 12.82 5.85 3.26
C PRO A 98 12.25 6.62 2.07
N LEU A 99 11.10 7.24 2.27
CA LEU A 99 10.48 8.10 1.28
C LEU A 99 11.35 9.33 1.04
N LEU A 100 11.71 9.58 -0.21
CA LEU A 100 12.50 10.73 -0.60
C LEU A 100 11.56 11.88 -1.02
N THR A 101 11.45 12.89 -0.16
CA THR A 101 10.57 14.04 -0.39
C THR A 101 11.31 15.25 -0.97
N SER A 102 12.63 15.24 -0.92
CA SER A 102 13.50 16.27 -1.51
C SER A 102 14.67 15.65 -2.25
N ASP A 103 15.39 16.44 -3.06
CA ASP A 103 16.62 16.00 -3.71
C ASP A 103 17.79 15.87 -2.74
N ALA A 104 17.74 16.54 -1.59
CA ALA A 104 18.63 16.30 -0.47
C ALA A 104 18.17 15.02 0.25
N ALA A 105 18.96 13.95 0.17
CA ALA A 105 18.62 12.66 0.77
C ALA A 105 18.35 12.83 2.28
N ASN A 106 17.19 12.38 2.73
CA ASN A 106 16.78 12.35 4.13
C ASN A 106 16.75 13.70 4.87
N ASP A 107 16.77 14.81 4.16
CA ASP A 107 16.58 16.12 4.81
C ASP A 107 15.11 16.39 5.07
N LEU A 108 14.64 16.05 6.26
CA LEU A 108 13.28 16.29 6.75
C LEU A 108 13.16 17.56 7.60
N THR A 109 14.15 18.47 7.55
CA THR A 109 14.13 19.69 8.38
C THR A 109 12.99 20.64 8.02
N ASP A 110 12.30 20.40 6.92
CA ASP A 110 11.15 21.17 6.45
C ASP A 110 9.80 20.46 6.71
N TYR A 111 9.77 19.59 7.67
CA TYR A 111 8.62 18.74 7.98
C TYR A 111 7.34 19.53 8.34
N ASN A 112 7.46 20.76 8.82
CA ASN A 112 6.33 21.58 9.26
C ASN A 112 5.68 22.41 8.15
N GLY A 113 6.07 22.21 6.92
CA GLY A 113 5.48 22.99 5.85
C GLY A 113 6.21 22.91 4.52
N PHE A 114 5.62 23.58 3.58
CA PHE A 114 6.16 23.70 2.24
C PHE A 114 7.24 24.77 2.21
N SER A 115 8.50 24.39 1.98
CA SER A 115 9.57 25.35 1.80
C SER A 115 9.69 25.78 0.35
N GLN A 116 9.79 27.09 0.11
CA GLN A 116 10.05 27.65 -1.22
C GLN A 116 11.53 27.56 -1.61
N THR A 117 12.41 27.28 -0.64
CA THR A 117 13.87 27.29 -0.84
C THR A 117 14.46 25.90 -1.07
N LYS A 118 13.70 24.83 -0.81
CA LYS A 118 14.14 23.45 -1.01
C LYS A 118 13.70 22.90 -2.37
N ALA A 119 14.60 22.16 -2.99
CA ALA A 119 14.28 21.38 -4.20
C ALA A 119 13.58 20.07 -3.80
N TYR A 120 12.27 20.04 -3.91
CA TYR A 120 11.50 18.81 -3.65
C TYR A 120 11.65 17.82 -4.78
N LYS A 121 11.71 16.53 -4.42
CA LYS A 121 11.71 15.43 -5.37
C LYS A 121 10.42 15.44 -6.18
N ARG A 122 10.54 15.35 -7.49
CA ARG A 122 9.41 15.27 -8.40
C ARG A 122 9.26 13.86 -8.92
N TYR A 123 8.03 13.41 -9.05
CA TYR A 123 7.68 12.09 -9.54
C TYR A 123 6.69 12.20 -10.70
N ASP A 124 6.88 11.41 -11.74
CA ASP A 124 6.02 11.40 -12.92
C ASP A 124 4.64 10.82 -12.65
N ASP A 125 4.54 9.99 -11.62
CA ASP A 125 3.26 9.45 -11.18
C ASP A 125 3.07 9.64 -9.66
N PRO A 126 1.81 9.72 -9.19
CA PRO A 126 1.50 9.96 -7.78
C PRO A 126 2.03 8.90 -6.82
N ALA A 127 2.24 7.68 -7.29
CA ALA A 127 2.78 6.58 -6.47
C ALA A 127 4.31 6.46 -6.57
N GLY A 128 4.96 7.30 -7.39
CA GLY A 128 6.40 7.25 -7.62
C GLY A 128 7.25 7.34 -6.36
N ILE A 129 6.77 8.08 -5.35
CA ILE A 129 7.41 8.21 -4.04
C ILE A 129 7.58 6.86 -3.31
N TYR A 130 6.77 5.86 -3.65
CA TYR A 130 6.78 4.52 -3.03
C TYR A 130 7.51 3.46 -3.86
N LYS A 131 8.07 3.83 -5.00
CA LYS A 131 8.82 2.90 -5.85
C LYS A 131 10.02 2.32 -5.12
N GLY A 132 10.29 1.04 -5.39
CA GLY A 132 11.42 0.33 -4.78
C GLY A 132 11.18 -0.17 -3.36
N LYS A 133 10.03 0.07 -2.77
CA LYS A 133 9.64 -0.51 -1.48
C LYS A 133 9.10 -1.93 -1.62
N ASP A 134 9.16 -2.65 -0.52
CA ASP A 134 8.63 -4.02 -0.39
C ASP A 134 7.21 -4.14 -0.99
N ALA A 135 6.98 -5.22 -1.70
CA ALA A 135 5.71 -5.50 -2.36
C ALA A 135 4.51 -5.56 -1.40
N ARG A 136 4.74 -5.88 -0.12
CA ARG A 136 3.71 -5.87 0.91
C ARG A 136 3.09 -4.49 1.11
N LEU A 137 3.84 -3.40 0.90
CA LEU A 137 3.27 -2.05 0.95
C LEU A 137 2.14 -1.89 -0.08
N TRP A 138 2.39 -2.33 -1.31
CA TRP A 138 1.43 -2.23 -2.42
C TRP A 138 0.22 -3.14 -2.26
N ALA A 139 0.37 -4.22 -1.50
CA ALA A 139 -0.70 -5.16 -1.22
C ALA A 139 -1.61 -4.73 -0.06
N THR A 140 -1.05 -4.02 0.94
CA THR A 140 -1.75 -3.71 2.19
C THR A 140 -2.24 -2.28 2.30
N THR A 141 -1.75 -1.39 1.43
CA THR A 141 -2.05 0.05 1.50
C THR A 141 -2.64 0.55 0.18
N VAL A 142 -3.71 1.32 0.27
CA VAL A 142 -4.24 2.03 -0.89
C VAL A 142 -3.38 3.27 -1.12
N LEU A 143 -2.61 3.26 -2.20
CA LEU A 143 -1.68 4.33 -2.57
C LEU A 143 -2.28 5.24 -3.65
N PRO A 144 -1.82 6.52 -3.75
CA PRO A 144 -2.26 7.43 -4.80
C PRO A 144 -2.07 6.82 -6.19
N GLY A 145 -3.09 6.91 -7.03
CA GLY A 145 -3.03 6.42 -8.41
C GLY A 145 -3.24 4.90 -8.58
N THR A 146 -3.30 4.13 -7.49
CA THR A 146 -3.64 2.70 -7.56
C THR A 146 -5.14 2.50 -7.79
N SER A 147 -5.51 1.29 -8.17
CA SER A 147 -6.92 0.93 -8.35
C SER A 147 -7.47 0.24 -7.11
N TRP A 148 -8.64 0.67 -6.66
CA TRP A 148 -9.40 0.02 -5.61
C TRP A 148 -10.87 -0.11 -6.02
N LYS A 149 -11.43 -1.31 -5.92
CA LYS A 149 -12.81 -1.60 -6.35
C LYS A 149 -13.13 -1.08 -7.76
N GLY A 150 -12.18 -1.22 -8.68
CA GLY A 150 -12.34 -0.82 -10.08
C GLY A 150 -12.23 0.69 -10.35
N GLN A 151 -11.92 1.50 -9.35
CA GLN A 151 -11.70 2.94 -9.49
C GLN A 151 -10.25 3.32 -9.22
N LYS A 152 -9.73 4.27 -9.98
CA LYS A 152 -8.43 4.88 -9.72
C LYS A 152 -8.56 5.83 -8.53
N ILE A 153 -7.75 5.62 -7.50
CA ILE A 153 -7.81 6.39 -6.26
C ILE A 153 -6.92 7.63 -6.39
N VAL A 154 -7.50 8.78 -6.10
CA VAL A 154 -6.83 10.08 -6.05
C VAL A 154 -6.91 10.59 -4.61
N ILE A 155 -5.79 10.58 -3.89
CA ILE A 155 -5.74 11.01 -2.47
C ILE A 155 -5.01 12.36 -2.33
N GLN A 156 -4.23 12.75 -3.31
CA GLN A 156 -3.49 14.01 -3.31
C GLN A 156 -4.34 15.15 -3.90
N ALA A 157 -4.17 16.36 -3.36
CA ALA A 157 -4.85 17.56 -3.87
C ALA A 157 -4.35 17.99 -5.26
N GLY A 158 -3.16 17.56 -5.64
CA GLY A 158 -2.57 17.86 -6.94
C GLY A 158 -1.11 17.42 -7.03
N PHE A 159 -0.47 17.73 -8.15
CA PHE A 159 0.96 17.50 -8.35
C PHE A 159 1.56 18.57 -9.27
N ILE A 160 2.86 18.72 -9.21
CA ILE A 160 3.60 19.57 -10.13
C ILE A 160 4.07 18.71 -11.31
N LYS A 161 3.70 19.13 -12.51
CA LYS A 161 4.09 18.46 -13.76
C LYS A 161 5.60 18.66 -14.05
N PRO A 162 6.19 17.82 -14.89
CA PRO A 162 7.59 17.99 -15.31
C PRO A 162 7.89 19.35 -15.96
N ASP A 163 6.92 19.97 -16.60
CA ASP A 163 7.03 21.32 -17.21
C ASP A 163 6.95 22.46 -16.20
N GLY A 164 6.79 22.16 -14.92
CA GLY A 164 6.63 23.13 -13.83
C GLY A 164 5.20 23.61 -13.61
N GLY A 165 4.26 23.24 -14.48
CA GLY A 165 2.84 23.55 -14.30
C GLY A 165 2.22 22.73 -13.16
N ALA A 166 1.31 23.35 -12.38
CA ALA A 166 0.54 22.65 -11.38
C ALA A 166 -0.71 22.01 -12.00
N GLN A 167 -1.02 20.79 -11.60
CA GLN A 167 -2.33 20.19 -11.79
C GLN A 167 -2.98 19.99 -10.43
N ILE A 168 -4.11 20.66 -10.23
CA ILE A 168 -4.89 20.56 -8.99
C ILE A 168 -6.09 19.67 -9.29
N PHE A 169 -6.32 18.70 -8.42
CA PHE A 169 -7.54 17.91 -8.41
C PHE A 169 -8.57 18.67 -7.57
N GLY A 170 -9.80 18.77 -8.07
CA GLY A 170 -10.90 19.35 -7.29
C GLY A 170 -10.97 18.65 -5.94
N GLY A 171 -10.97 19.43 -4.86
CA GLY A 171 -11.11 18.88 -3.53
C GLY A 171 -12.49 18.24 -3.38
N GLU A 172 -12.51 17.00 -2.92
CA GLU A 172 -13.68 16.35 -2.34
C GLU A 172 -13.56 16.38 -0.82
#